data_e492a3a82ae2208c39b5d68cfb6d7dfe
#
_entry.id   e492a3a82ae2208c39b5d68cfb6d7dfe
#
_cell.length_a   1.000
_cell.length_b   1.000
_cell.length_c   1.000
_cell.angle_alpha   90.00
_cell.angle_beta   90.00
_cell.angle_gamma   90.00
#
_symmetry.space_group_name_H-M   'P 1'
#
loop_
_entity.id
_entity.type
_entity.pdbx_description
1 polymer ?
#
loop_
_entity_poly.entity_id
_entity_poly.type
_entity_poly.pdbx_seq_one_letter_code
_entity_poly.pdbx_strand_id
1 'polypeptide(L)'
;MTKFNKTLLAMTTLLAASGANAAAFQLAEVSTSGLGRAYAGEAAIADNASVVATNPALMSLFKNNQFSVGGVYVDSKIRMSGPVTVNALGRTVAVGSADHDSVVPGSLIPNMYFVAPINDKFAIGTGMNVNFGLKSEYESTYNAGVFGGTTDLSAINLNLSGSYRVTQGLSAGVGLNAVYAKAEVERHAGILSDAVKNVAPLVPSLVKAGQIPA
;
A
#
# COMPACT_ATOMS: atom_id res chain seq x y z
N MET A 1 -30.91 11.44 26.45
CA MET A 1 -30.70 11.75 25.03
C MET A 1 -32.04 11.68 24.32
N THR A 2 -32.42 12.77 23.69
CA THR A 2 -33.67 12.85 22.90
C THR A 2 -33.58 11.93 21.67
N LYS A 3 -34.75 11.50 21.13
CA LYS A 3 -34.76 10.67 19.90
C LYS A 3 -34.02 11.33 18.75
N PHE A 4 -34.08 12.66 18.64
CA PHE A 4 -33.37 13.46 17.65
C PHE A 4 -31.85 13.29 17.74
N ASN A 5 -31.23 13.30 18.93
CA ASN A 5 -29.81 13.11 19.12
C ASN A 5 -29.34 11.69 18.74
N LYS A 6 -30.17 10.68 18.94
CA LYS A 6 -29.85 9.30 18.54
C LYS A 6 -29.90 9.13 17.02
N THR A 7 -30.85 9.76 16.36
CA THR A 7 -30.96 9.74 14.89
C THR A 7 -29.81 10.51 14.23
N LEU A 8 -29.45 11.67 14.78
CA LEU A 8 -28.31 12.45 14.30
C LEU A 8 -27.00 11.67 14.46
N LEU A 9 -26.78 11.01 15.60
CA LEU A 9 -25.61 10.17 15.85
C LEU A 9 -25.58 8.98 14.87
N ALA A 10 -26.70 8.32 14.64
CA ALA A 10 -26.79 7.22 13.68
C ALA A 10 -26.52 7.68 12.24
N MET A 11 -27.02 8.85 11.84
CA MET A 11 -26.74 9.44 10.52
C MET A 11 -25.28 9.82 10.35
N THR A 12 -24.65 10.42 11.34
CA THR A 12 -23.21 10.76 11.27
C THR A 12 -22.34 9.52 11.24
N THR A 13 -22.71 8.46 11.96
CA THR A 13 -21.97 7.17 11.93
C THR A 13 -22.13 6.47 10.57
N LEU A 14 -23.30 6.50 9.96
CA LEU A 14 -23.55 5.95 8.62
C LEU A 14 -22.79 6.71 7.53
N LEU A 15 -22.75 8.04 7.60
CA LEU A 15 -21.98 8.89 6.68
C LEU A 15 -20.45 8.67 6.84
N ALA A 16 -19.97 8.46 8.05
CA ALA A 16 -18.58 8.12 8.31
C ALA A 16 -18.21 6.71 7.81
N ALA A 17 -19.14 5.75 7.90
CA ALA A 17 -18.92 4.38 7.43
C ALA A 17 -18.90 4.24 5.90
N SER A 18 -19.58 5.12 5.16
CA SER A 18 -19.62 5.08 3.69
C SER A 18 -18.30 5.47 3.03
N GLY A 19 -17.39 6.13 3.77
CA GLY A 19 -16.03 6.45 3.33
C GLY A 19 -14.96 5.41 3.70
N ALA A 20 -15.32 4.34 4.44
CA ALA A 20 -14.41 3.29 4.84
C ALA A 20 -14.14 2.33 3.67
N ASN A 21 -13.28 2.74 2.74
CA ASN A 21 -12.73 1.83 1.75
C ASN A 21 -11.52 1.13 2.35
N ALA A 22 -11.55 -0.20 2.36
CA ALA A 22 -10.39 -0.99 2.77
C ALA A 22 -9.27 -0.83 1.74
N ALA A 23 -8.22 -0.13 2.10
CA ALA A 23 -7.04 0.02 1.25
C ALA A 23 -6.16 -1.23 1.41
N ALA A 24 -6.20 -2.13 0.43
CA ALA A 24 -5.56 -3.44 0.48
C ALA A 24 -4.03 -3.39 0.64
N PHE A 25 -3.37 -2.25 0.33
CA PHE A 25 -1.91 -2.10 0.35
C PHE A 25 -1.45 -0.96 1.27
N GLN A 26 -2.28 -0.63 2.26
CA GLN A 26 -1.91 0.37 3.25
C GLN A 26 -0.79 -0.15 4.15
N LEU A 27 0.25 0.67 4.31
CA LEU A 27 1.37 0.37 5.19
C LEU A 27 1.05 0.86 6.61
N ALA A 28 1.36 0.03 7.58
CA ALA A 28 1.25 0.37 9.00
C ALA A 28 2.53 1.06 9.53
N GLU A 29 3.60 1.04 8.78
CA GLU A 29 4.97 1.42 9.15
C GLU A 29 5.14 2.94 9.22
N VAL A 30 4.27 3.62 9.97
CA VAL A 30 4.26 5.08 10.12
C VAL A 30 5.31 5.58 11.13
N SER A 31 5.81 4.72 12.02
CA SER A 31 6.86 5.08 12.99
C SER A 31 7.73 3.90 13.38
N THR A 32 9.01 4.15 13.64
CA THR A 32 9.95 3.12 14.13
C THR A 32 9.65 2.73 15.58
N SER A 33 9.23 3.68 16.43
CA SER A 33 8.83 3.41 17.81
C SER A 33 7.51 2.63 17.88
N GLY A 34 6.56 2.93 16.98
CA GLY A 34 5.32 2.17 16.83
C GLY A 34 5.57 0.72 16.43
N LEU A 35 6.51 0.48 15.52
CA LEU A 35 6.91 -0.87 15.11
C LEU A 35 7.35 -1.71 16.31
N GLY A 36 8.15 -1.15 17.23
CA GLY A 36 8.61 -1.84 18.45
C GLY A 36 7.48 -2.28 19.38
N ARG A 37 6.29 -1.67 19.26
CA ARG A 37 5.07 -2.05 19.98
C ARG A 37 4.05 -2.79 19.11
N ALA A 38 4.42 -3.18 17.90
CA ALA A 38 3.47 -3.66 16.88
C ALA A 38 2.28 -2.71 16.70
N TYR A 39 2.54 -1.38 16.78
CA TYR A 39 1.59 -0.28 16.69
C TYR A 39 0.49 -0.28 17.78
N ALA A 40 0.64 -1.09 18.83
CA ALA A 40 -0.29 -1.09 19.95
C ALA A 40 -0.28 0.27 20.65
N GLY A 41 -1.47 0.85 20.85
CA GLY A 41 -1.65 2.15 21.49
C GLY A 41 -1.22 3.37 20.66
N GLU A 42 -0.92 3.21 19.38
CA GLU A 42 -0.41 4.27 18.50
C GLU A 42 -1.34 5.50 18.45
N ALA A 43 -2.66 5.30 18.55
CA ALA A 43 -3.64 6.39 18.57
C ALA A 43 -3.68 7.17 19.90
N ALA A 44 -3.01 6.70 20.96
CA ALA A 44 -3.09 7.26 22.31
C ALA A 44 -1.74 7.61 22.93
N ILE A 45 -0.64 7.08 22.41
CA ILE A 45 0.71 7.27 22.95
C ILE A 45 1.39 8.46 22.24
N ALA A 46 1.84 9.42 23.04
CA ALA A 46 2.57 10.62 22.56
C ALA A 46 4.04 10.52 22.96
N ASP A 47 4.78 9.60 22.36
CA ASP A 47 6.21 9.40 22.67
C ASP A 47 7.16 10.18 21.74
N ASN A 48 6.71 10.57 20.56
CA ASN A 48 7.50 11.34 19.60
C ASN A 48 6.63 12.04 18.54
N ALA A 49 7.25 12.74 17.58
CA ALA A 49 6.55 13.55 16.59
C ALA A 49 5.69 12.73 15.59
N SER A 50 5.77 11.39 15.56
CA SER A 50 4.95 10.57 14.65
C SER A 50 3.44 10.65 14.93
N VAL A 51 3.04 11.21 16.08
CA VAL A 51 1.63 11.52 16.39
C VAL A 51 0.97 12.38 15.30
N VAL A 52 1.75 13.14 14.53
CA VAL A 52 1.26 13.91 13.38
C VAL A 52 0.50 13.01 12.39
N ALA A 53 1.00 11.80 12.16
CA ALA A 53 0.39 10.86 11.23
C ALA A 53 -0.73 10.03 11.85
N THR A 54 -0.64 9.75 13.16
CA THR A 54 -1.53 8.78 13.83
C THR A 54 -2.70 9.44 14.54
N ASN A 55 -2.42 10.47 15.34
CA ASN A 55 -3.44 11.26 16.04
C ASN A 55 -2.93 12.68 16.32
N PRO A 56 -3.20 13.66 15.46
CA PRO A 56 -2.75 15.03 15.64
C PRO A 56 -3.16 15.68 16.96
N ALA A 57 -4.26 15.24 17.59
CA ALA A 57 -4.70 15.78 18.88
C ALA A 57 -3.64 15.61 19.98
N LEU A 58 -2.78 14.58 19.86
CA LEU A 58 -1.69 14.31 20.82
C LEU A 58 -0.55 15.32 20.75
N MET A 59 -0.43 16.07 19.67
CA MET A 59 0.61 17.11 19.55
C MET A 59 0.53 18.16 20.66
N SER A 60 -0.68 18.44 21.17
CA SER A 60 -0.90 19.38 22.28
C SER A 60 -0.31 18.91 23.62
N LEU A 61 0.15 17.67 23.73
CA LEU A 61 0.80 17.13 24.93
C LEU A 61 2.29 17.50 25.02
N PHE A 62 2.91 17.83 23.89
CA PHE A 62 4.32 18.23 23.89
C PHE A 62 4.51 19.65 24.42
N LYS A 63 5.62 19.84 25.12
CA LYS A 63 6.02 21.13 25.71
C LYS A 63 7.15 21.79 24.92
N ASN A 64 7.90 21.03 24.17
CA ASN A 64 9.03 21.45 23.36
C ASN A 64 8.87 20.93 21.93
N ASN A 65 9.60 21.54 21.01
CA ASN A 65 9.69 21.05 19.65
C ASN A 65 10.14 19.59 19.63
N GLN A 66 9.46 18.78 18.84
CA GLN A 66 9.77 17.37 18.64
C GLN A 66 10.17 17.17 17.18
N PHE A 67 11.20 16.38 16.97
CA PHE A 67 11.61 15.94 15.64
C PHE A 67 11.83 14.43 15.67
N SER A 68 11.28 13.73 14.70
CA SER A 68 11.46 12.28 14.54
C SER A 68 11.81 11.98 13.11
N VAL A 69 12.81 11.15 12.91
CA VAL A 69 13.18 10.57 11.63
C VAL A 69 13.41 9.09 11.83
N GLY A 70 12.93 8.30 10.90
CA GLY A 70 13.07 6.85 10.97
C GLY A 70 12.88 6.19 9.63
N GLY A 71 13.04 4.88 9.63
CA GLY A 71 12.76 4.04 8.49
C GLY A 71 12.58 2.60 8.94
N VAL A 72 11.73 1.90 8.22
CA VAL A 72 11.49 0.47 8.40
C VAL A 72 11.95 -0.24 7.13
N TYR A 73 12.83 -1.21 7.28
CA TYR A 73 13.23 -2.08 6.18
C TYR A 73 12.37 -3.34 6.19
N VAL A 74 11.66 -3.57 5.11
CA VAL A 74 10.82 -4.76 4.91
C VAL A 74 11.52 -5.71 3.97
N ASP A 75 11.80 -6.93 4.44
CA ASP A 75 12.36 -8.03 3.65
C ASP A 75 11.32 -9.16 3.59
N SER A 76 10.60 -9.23 2.49
CA SER A 76 9.56 -10.22 2.26
C SER A 76 10.10 -11.39 1.45
N LYS A 77 9.92 -12.61 1.96
CA LYS A 77 10.32 -13.84 1.27
C LYS A 77 9.10 -14.56 0.73
N ILE A 78 8.68 -14.17 -0.46
CA ILE A 78 7.54 -14.78 -1.14
C ILE A 78 8.07 -15.65 -2.27
N ARG A 79 7.79 -16.95 -2.21
CA ARG A 79 8.14 -17.92 -3.23
C ARG A 79 6.93 -18.29 -4.03
N MET A 80 7.12 -18.42 -5.33
CA MET A 80 6.15 -19.01 -6.26
C MET A 80 6.67 -20.35 -6.74
N SER A 81 5.78 -21.34 -6.86
CA SER A 81 6.15 -22.63 -7.43
C SER A 81 4.96 -23.26 -8.15
N GLY A 82 5.24 -23.96 -9.23
CA GLY A 82 4.23 -24.71 -9.95
C GLY A 82 4.45 -24.74 -11.47
N PRO A 83 3.72 -25.59 -12.19
CA PRO A 83 3.78 -25.62 -13.64
C PRO A 83 2.97 -24.48 -14.25
N VAL A 84 3.45 -23.96 -15.39
CA VAL A 84 2.70 -23.08 -16.29
C VAL A 84 2.47 -23.83 -17.58
N THR A 85 1.22 -23.94 -17.99
CA THR A 85 0.86 -24.63 -19.24
C THR A 85 0.01 -23.72 -20.12
N VAL A 86 0.26 -23.77 -21.42
CA VAL A 86 -0.58 -23.12 -22.42
C VAL A 86 -1.26 -24.21 -23.24
N ASN A 87 -2.59 -24.19 -23.27
CA ASN A 87 -3.39 -25.09 -24.07
C ASN A 87 -4.00 -24.33 -25.23
N ALA A 88 -3.85 -24.88 -26.43
CA ALA A 88 -4.49 -24.40 -27.64
C ALA A 88 -4.97 -25.57 -28.49
N LEU A 89 -6.13 -25.46 -29.15
CA LEU A 89 -6.71 -26.46 -30.00
C LEU A 89 -6.86 -27.84 -29.32
N GLY A 90 -7.18 -27.82 -28.01
CA GLY A 90 -7.36 -29.05 -27.22
C GLY A 90 -6.06 -29.78 -26.87
N ARG A 91 -4.90 -29.17 -27.08
CA ARG A 91 -3.58 -29.73 -26.76
C ARG A 91 -2.75 -28.78 -25.95
N THR A 92 -1.85 -29.30 -25.12
CA THR A 92 -0.81 -28.50 -24.46
C THR A 92 0.26 -28.16 -25.49
N VAL A 93 0.45 -26.88 -25.77
CA VAL A 93 1.38 -26.35 -26.77
C VAL A 93 2.65 -25.76 -26.18
N ALA A 94 2.63 -25.45 -24.88
CA ALA A 94 3.82 -25.05 -24.15
C ALA A 94 3.71 -25.41 -22.66
N VAL A 95 4.83 -25.77 -22.05
CA VAL A 95 4.97 -26.09 -20.62
C VAL A 95 6.22 -25.42 -20.10
N GLY A 96 6.09 -24.79 -18.94
CA GLY A 96 7.21 -24.15 -18.23
C GLY A 96 7.02 -24.21 -16.73
N SER A 97 7.95 -23.66 -15.99
CA SER A 97 7.86 -23.51 -14.54
C SER A 97 7.49 -22.08 -14.15
N ALA A 98 6.65 -21.92 -13.12
CA ALA A 98 6.39 -20.66 -12.43
C ALA A 98 7.29 -20.48 -11.21
N ASP A 99 8.32 -21.31 -11.03
CA ASP A 99 9.19 -21.23 -9.87
C ASP A 99 9.95 -19.91 -9.84
N HIS A 100 9.89 -19.25 -8.70
CA HIS A 100 10.61 -18.00 -8.43
C HIS A 100 10.84 -17.86 -6.92
N ASP A 101 12.08 -17.62 -6.51
CA ASP A 101 12.47 -17.68 -5.10
C ASP A 101 12.17 -16.40 -4.32
N SER A 102 12.07 -15.24 -4.96
CA SER A 102 11.79 -13.98 -4.28
C SER A 102 11.14 -12.98 -5.25
N VAL A 103 9.82 -12.86 -5.17
CA VAL A 103 9.04 -11.98 -6.06
C VAL A 103 8.89 -10.55 -5.51
N VAL A 104 9.28 -10.32 -4.26
CA VAL A 104 9.17 -9.01 -3.60
C VAL A 104 10.56 -8.57 -3.16
N PRO A 105 11.16 -7.57 -3.80
CA PRO A 105 12.43 -7.02 -3.37
C PRO A 105 12.30 -6.30 -2.02
N GLY A 106 13.37 -6.29 -1.25
CA GLY A 106 13.43 -5.55 0.00
C GLY A 106 13.20 -4.05 -0.21
N SER A 107 12.46 -3.42 0.69
CA SER A 107 12.06 -2.02 0.56
C SER A 107 12.27 -1.24 1.86
N LEU A 108 12.80 -0.02 1.74
CA LEU A 108 12.92 0.91 2.85
C LEU A 108 11.72 1.87 2.85
N ILE A 109 11.02 1.95 3.98
CA ILE A 109 9.87 2.82 4.22
C ILE A 109 10.32 3.97 5.12
N PRO A 110 10.65 5.15 4.58
CA PRO A 110 11.10 6.29 5.37
C PRO A 110 9.92 7.02 6.01
N ASN A 111 10.20 7.65 7.15
CA ASN A 111 9.28 8.58 7.79
C ASN A 111 10.03 9.72 8.47
N MET A 112 9.41 10.90 8.51
CA MET A 112 9.97 12.10 9.14
C MET A 112 8.83 12.99 9.63
N TYR A 113 8.95 13.49 10.86
CA TYR A 113 7.91 14.31 11.49
C TYR A 113 8.51 15.42 12.33
N PHE A 114 7.76 16.51 12.40
CA PHE A 114 8.09 17.66 13.25
C PHE A 114 6.82 18.17 13.92
N VAL A 115 6.92 18.50 15.21
CA VAL A 115 5.88 19.14 16.01
C VAL A 115 6.45 20.35 16.69
N ALA A 116 5.75 21.49 16.57
CA ALA A 116 6.06 22.74 17.27
C ALA A 116 4.85 23.16 18.14
N PRO A 117 4.95 23.08 19.48
CA PRO A 117 4.01 23.75 20.36
C PRO A 117 4.12 25.28 20.17
N ILE A 118 3.01 25.93 19.84
CA ILE A 118 2.94 27.39 19.69
C ILE A 118 2.69 28.03 21.04
N ASN A 119 1.86 27.39 21.85
CA ASN A 119 1.57 27.79 23.25
C ASN A 119 0.99 26.58 24.01
N ASP A 120 0.55 26.76 25.25
CA ASP A 120 0.02 25.70 26.11
C ASP A 120 -1.22 24.98 25.55
N LYS A 121 -1.90 25.55 24.54
CA LYS A 121 -3.12 25.02 23.96
C LYS A 121 -2.96 24.63 22.51
N PHE A 122 -2.10 25.29 21.75
CA PHE A 122 -1.94 25.11 20.31
C PHE A 122 -0.61 24.46 19.97
N ALA A 123 -0.65 23.46 19.08
CA ALA A 123 0.53 22.95 18.41
C ALA A 123 0.25 22.75 16.91
N ILE A 124 1.29 22.90 16.11
CA ILE A 124 1.31 22.55 14.69
C ILE A 124 2.31 21.43 14.45
N GLY A 125 2.08 20.66 13.42
CA GLY A 125 2.97 19.59 13.04
C GLY A 125 2.96 19.35 11.55
N THR A 126 4.05 18.80 11.06
CA THR A 126 4.18 18.38 9.67
C THR A 126 4.90 17.04 9.60
N GLY A 127 4.71 16.32 8.53
CA GLY A 127 5.36 15.03 8.37
C GLY A 127 5.35 14.52 6.95
N MET A 128 6.21 13.54 6.72
CA MET A 128 6.29 12.77 5.50
C MET A 128 6.35 11.29 5.87
N ASN A 129 5.52 10.50 5.23
CA ASN A 129 5.53 9.04 5.36
C ASN A 129 5.04 8.39 4.07
N VAL A 130 5.25 7.09 3.96
CA VAL A 130 4.74 6.27 2.85
C VAL A 130 3.47 5.58 3.32
N ASN A 131 2.33 5.90 2.70
CA ASN A 131 1.03 5.34 3.10
C ASN A 131 0.71 4.02 2.41
N PHE A 132 1.18 3.85 1.18
CA PHE A 132 0.92 2.66 0.37
C PHE A 132 2.20 2.24 -0.32
N GLY A 133 2.44 0.93 -0.34
CA GLY A 133 3.54 0.33 -1.05
C GLY A 133 3.19 -1.10 -1.45
N LEU A 134 3.44 -1.41 -2.71
CA LEU A 134 3.41 -2.76 -3.23
C LEU A 134 4.49 -2.85 -4.29
N LYS A 135 5.40 -3.79 -4.12
CA LYS A 135 6.41 -4.06 -5.14
C LYS A 135 6.47 -5.55 -5.41
N SER A 136 6.42 -5.92 -6.66
CA SER A 136 6.76 -7.25 -7.12
C SER A 136 7.57 -7.13 -8.40
N GLU A 137 8.57 -7.97 -8.54
CA GLU A 137 9.51 -7.92 -9.65
C GLU A 137 9.84 -9.35 -10.10
N TYR A 138 9.54 -9.64 -11.36
CA TYR A 138 9.87 -10.90 -12.01
C TYR A 138 10.77 -10.60 -13.19
N GLU A 139 11.64 -11.53 -13.49
CA GLU A 139 12.52 -11.43 -14.66
C GLU A 139 11.71 -11.38 -15.97
N SER A 140 12.23 -10.67 -16.97
CA SER A 140 11.60 -10.57 -18.29
C SER A 140 11.41 -11.93 -19.00
N THR A 141 12.16 -12.95 -18.57
CA THR A 141 12.12 -14.33 -19.06
C THR A 141 11.16 -15.22 -18.29
N TYR A 142 10.48 -14.69 -17.26
CA TYR A 142 9.58 -15.47 -16.43
C TYR A 142 8.44 -16.08 -17.24
N ASN A 143 8.26 -17.39 -17.13
CA ASN A 143 7.29 -18.15 -17.95
C ASN A 143 5.85 -17.66 -17.77
N ALA A 144 5.45 -17.32 -16.55
CA ALA A 144 4.13 -16.77 -16.25
C ALA A 144 4.08 -15.24 -16.38
N GLY A 145 4.87 -14.65 -17.27
CA GLY A 145 5.04 -13.20 -17.45
C GLY A 145 3.76 -12.42 -17.72
N VAL A 146 2.72 -13.07 -18.23
CA VAL A 146 1.38 -12.47 -18.40
C VAL A 146 0.73 -12.14 -17.05
N PHE A 147 1.00 -12.92 -16.01
CA PHE A 147 0.51 -12.73 -14.66
C PHE A 147 1.55 -12.07 -13.77
N GLY A 148 2.83 -12.43 -13.93
CA GLY A 148 3.97 -11.91 -13.20
C GLY A 148 4.84 -11.00 -14.08
N GLY A 149 5.22 -9.87 -13.57
CA GLY A 149 6.08 -8.88 -14.21
C GLY A 149 6.49 -7.86 -13.16
N THR A 150 6.78 -6.65 -13.55
CA THR A 150 7.01 -5.58 -12.57
C THR A 150 5.68 -4.96 -12.16
N THR A 151 5.47 -4.85 -10.87
CA THR A 151 4.44 -4.01 -10.29
C THR A 151 5.11 -3.17 -9.20
N ASP A 152 5.10 -1.86 -9.34
CA ASP A 152 5.60 -0.92 -8.35
C ASP A 152 4.52 0.13 -8.09
N LEU A 153 3.97 0.11 -6.89
CA LEU A 153 3.00 1.08 -6.40
C LEU A 153 3.58 1.72 -5.15
N SER A 154 3.75 3.02 -5.17
CA SER A 154 4.20 3.78 -4.01
C SER A 154 3.40 5.07 -3.86
N ALA A 155 3.12 5.46 -2.62
CA ALA A 155 2.43 6.69 -2.32
C ALA A 155 3.07 7.39 -1.13
N ILE A 156 3.68 8.53 -1.40
CA ILE A 156 4.28 9.40 -0.39
C ILE A 156 3.21 10.38 0.07
N ASN A 157 3.03 10.50 1.37
CA ASN A 157 2.13 11.43 2.03
C ASN A 157 2.93 12.58 2.66
N LEU A 158 2.51 13.80 2.37
CA LEU A 158 2.93 15.01 3.08
C LEU A 158 1.77 15.47 3.93
N ASN A 159 2.00 15.65 5.22
CA ASN A 159 0.98 16.03 6.19
C ASN A 159 1.27 17.40 6.79
N LEU A 160 0.22 18.20 6.98
CA LEU A 160 0.22 19.41 7.79
C LEU A 160 -0.94 19.32 8.79
N SER A 161 -0.64 19.40 10.07
CA SER A 161 -1.62 19.17 11.14
C SER A 161 -1.60 20.30 12.17
N GLY A 162 -2.76 20.51 12.77
CA GLY A 162 -2.94 21.40 13.92
C GLY A 162 -3.65 20.68 15.04
N SER A 163 -3.33 21.04 16.29
CA SER A 163 -4.03 20.56 17.48
C SER A 163 -4.40 21.69 18.41
N TYR A 164 -5.50 21.49 19.10
CA TYR A 164 -5.99 22.42 20.12
C TYR A 164 -6.39 21.67 21.38
N ARG A 165 -5.83 22.07 22.51
CA ARG A 165 -6.22 21.56 23.83
C ARG A 165 -7.44 22.33 24.33
N VAL A 166 -8.60 21.68 24.32
CA VAL A 166 -9.87 22.26 24.78
C VAL A 166 -9.89 22.35 26.30
N THR A 167 -9.51 21.26 26.98
CA THR A 167 -9.35 21.15 28.43
C THR A 167 -8.08 20.38 28.76
N GLN A 168 -7.78 20.17 30.05
CA GLN A 168 -6.66 19.31 30.45
C GLN A 168 -6.82 17.84 30.02
N GLY A 169 -8.07 17.37 29.90
CA GLY A 169 -8.36 15.98 29.51
C GLY A 169 -8.90 15.83 28.09
N LEU A 170 -9.05 16.91 27.32
CA LEU A 170 -9.62 16.85 25.97
C LEU A 170 -8.82 17.72 25.00
N SER A 171 -8.38 17.11 23.93
CA SER A 171 -7.74 17.78 22.79
C SER A 171 -8.40 17.38 21.49
N ALA A 172 -8.39 18.28 20.51
CA ALA A 172 -8.83 18.04 19.15
C ALA A 172 -7.66 18.26 18.19
N GLY A 173 -7.63 17.51 17.11
CA GLY A 173 -6.63 17.65 16.06
C GLY A 173 -7.26 17.51 14.68
N VAL A 174 -6.67 18.20 13.71
CA VAL A 174 -7.03 18.13 12.29
C VAL A 174 -5.76 18.10 11.47
N GLY A 175 -5.76 17.31 10.38
CA GLY A 175 -4.65 17.22 9.45
C GLY A 175 -5.12 17.28 8.01
N LEU A 176 -4.30 17.90 7.18
CA LEU A 176 -4.41 17.88 5.73
C LEU A 176 -3.30 17.02 5.17
N ASN A 177 -3.64 16.16 4.23
CA ASN A 177 -2.71 15.26 3.58
C ASN A 177 -2.65 15.55 2.08
N ALA A 178 -1.44 15.69 1.55
CA ALA A 178 -1.17 15.71 0.13
C ALA A 178 -0.45 14.42 -0.24
N VAL A 179 -1.10 13.57 -1.04
CA VAL A 179 -0.58 12.27 -1.41
C VAL A 179 -0.10 12.30 -2.86
N TYR A 180 1.17 11.98 -3.07
CA TYR A 180 1.73 11.74 -4.39
C TYR A 180 1.88 10.23 -4.59
N ALA A 181 1.15 9.68 -5.57
CA ALA A 181 1.20 8.26 -5.88
C ALA A 181 1.81 8.02 -7.26
N LYS A 182 2.67 6.99 -7.35
CA LYS A 182 3.21 6.45 -8.60
C LYS A 182 2.79 4.98 -8.70
N ALA A 183 2.35 4.59 -9.90
CA ALA A 183 2.08 3.20 -10.22
C ALA A 183 2.79 2.84 -11.52
N GLU A 184 3.48 1.71 -11.52
CA GLU A 184 4.14 1.13 -12.68
C GLU A 184 3.76 -0.34 -12.77
N VAL A 185 3.30 -0.76 -13.94
CA VAL A 185 2.91 -2.14 -14.19
C VAL A 185 3.47 -2.56 -15.54
N GLU A 186 4.32 -3.58 -15.52
CA GLU A 186 4.91 -4.18 -16.72
C GLU A 186 4.58 -5.66 -16.75
N ARG A 187 4.27 -6.18 -17.93
CA ARG A 187 3.99 -7.59 -18.16
C ARG A 187 4.72 -8.07 -19.38
N HIS A 188 5.05 -9.36 -19.39
CA HIS A 188 5.77 -10.00 -20.49
C HIS A 188 4.94 -11.16 -21.04
N ALA A 189 5.20 -11.51 -22.30
CA ALA A 189 4.50 -12.63 -22.93
C ALA A 189 4.84 -13.99 -22.27
N GLY A 190 6.04 -14.10 -21.69
CA GLY A 190 6.50 -15.34 -21.07
C GLY A 190 6.37 -16.52 -22.01
N ILE A 191 5.87 -17.65 -21.51
CA ILE A 191 5.70 -18.88 -22.28
C ILE A 191 4.67 -18.76 -23.42
N LEU A 192 3.83 -17.72 -23.47
CA LEU A 192 2.92 -17.48 -24.59
C LEU A 192 3.70 -17.23 -25.90
N SER A 193 4.88 -16.63 -25.84
CA SER A 193 5.72 -16.45 -27.01
C SER A 193 6.12 -17.78 -27.65
N ASP A 194 6.42 -18.77 -26.83
CA ASP A 194 6.78 -20.12 -27.30
C ASP A 194 5.55 -20.89 -27.78
N ALA A 195 4.43 -20.71 -27.11
CA ALA A 195 3.15 -21.27 -27.58
C ALA A 195 2.78 -20.74 -28.97
N VAL A 196 2.94 -19.45 -29.23
CA VAL A 196 2.70 -18.85 -30.55
C VAL A 196 3.67 -19.42 -31.59
N LYS A 197 4.97 -19.52 -31.29
CA LYS A 197 5.96 -20.12 -32.20
C LYS A 197 5.61 -21.58 -32.56
N ASN A 198 5.09 -22.33 -31.59
CA ASN A 198 4.73 -23.73 -31.79
C ASN A 198 3.43 -23.90 -32.60
N VAL A 199 2.47 -22.99 -32.46
CA VAL A 199 1.17 -23.05 -33.14
C VAL A 199 1.20 -22.40 -34.52
N ALA A 200 1.90 -21.29 -34.69
CA ALA A 200 1.92 -20.51 -35.93
C ALA A 200 2.24 -21.38 -37.21
N PRO A 201 3.22 -22.29 -37.18
CA PRO A 201 3.49 -23.14 -38.35
C PRO A 201 2.35 -24.11 -38.69
N LEU A 202 1.47 -24.42 -37.74
CA LEU A 202 0.35 -25.34 -37.92
C LEU A 202 -0.90 -24.66 -38.49
N VAL A 203 -1.01 -23.33 -38.36
CA VAL A 203 -2.19 -22.54 -38.77
C VAL A 203 -2.58 -22.80 -40.22
N PRO A 204 -1.67 -22.76 -41.24
CA PRO A 204 -2.06 -22.99 -42.62
C PRO A 204 -2.66 -24.40 -42.88
N SER A 205 -2.13 -25.40 -42.16
CA SER A 205 -2.65 -26.78 -42.31
C SER A 205 -4.01 -26.96 -41.62
N LEU A 206 -4.24 -26.24 -40.48
CA LEU A 206 -5.49 -26.28 -39.74
C LEU A 206 -6.63 -25.56 -40.51
N VAL A 207 -6.30 -24.43 -41.15
CA VAL A 207 -7.23 -23.70 -42.04
C VAL A 207 -7.60 -24.60 -43.22
N LYS A 208 -6.61 -25.25 -43.89
CA LYS A 208 -6.84 -26.16 -45.02
C LYS A 208 -7.68 -27.38 -44.60
N ALA A 209 -7.55 -27.84 -43.36
CA ALA A 209 -8.35 -28.92 -42.81
C ALA A 209 -9.74 -28.51 -42.32
N GLY A 210 -10.11 -27.23 -42.40
CA GLY A 210 -11.37 -26.68 -41.90
C GLY A 210 -11.53 -26.69 -40.38
N GLN A 211 -10.45 -26.85 -39.64
CA GLN A 211 -10.46 -26.92 -38.19
C GLN A 211 -10.46 -25.54 -37.54
N ILE A 212 -10.05 -24.51 -38.27
CA ILE A 212 -10.14 -23.08 -37.88
C ILE A 212 -10.55 -22.22 -39.08
N PRO A 213 -11.28 -21.13 -38.90
CA PRO A 213 -11.63 -20.23 -40.01
C PRO A 213 -10.38 -19.54 -40.58
N ALA A 214 -10.46 -19.18 -41.85
CA ALA A 214 -9.40 -18.48 -42.57
C ALA A 214 -9.25 -17.05 -42.09
#